data_9ab3b9a53dc555089d57b512abe8a95d
#
_entry.id   9ab3b9a53dc555089d57b512abe8a95d
#
_cell.length_a   1.000
_cell.length_b   1.000
_cell.length_c   1.000
_cell.angle_alpha   90.00
_cell.angle_beta   90.00
_cell.angle_gamma   90.00
#
_symmetry.space_group_name_H-M   'P 1'
#
loop_
_entity.id
_entity.type
_entity.pdbx_description
1 polymer ?
#
loop_
_entity_poly.entity_id
_entity_poly.type
_entity_poly.pdbx_seq_one_letter_code
_entity_poly.pdbx_strand_id
1 'polypeptide(L)'
;MRILVIGSGAREHALVWKLTGERYVRDIYCAPGNAGTGRIAHNVAIPADDVEWLAEWAAESKIDLTVVGPEAALAAGVVDRFRERELRIVGPTAAAARIETSKVFAKEFMARHGIPTAPFEVFDDHDAALAYLRGRTDSEYPLVLKADGLASGKGVVVASTPAEAEEALAALGRLSGGAGARVVVEQYVRGTELSVLALTDGTTVLPLPAARDYKRLGAGNTGPMTGGMGAYSPPSVATEALMQQVRAEILEPAVRGMADEGAPYTGVLYAGLMLTESGPRVLEFNARFGDPETQCILPRLKSELMPLLFSLTEGELAEEKPIWKPQACCAVVVASGGYPGEFETGYGILGLDELEKDVMVFHAGTRDPYVKDTGLVSTPEKRERVGSPFAMFGFGRNRGLKVDRQARQSVGDPYSRTITAGGRVLTVVALGDTVAKAREIVYRNVENIVFTDVYVRRDVASDD
;
A
#
# COMPACT_ATOMS: atom_id res chain seq x y z
N MET A 1 22.97 10.34 -2.88
CA MET A 1 21.68 10.89 -3.31
C MET A 1 20.82 11.20 -2.10
N ARG A 2 19.96 12.19 -2.21
CA ARG A 2 18.88 12.51 -1.25
C ARG A 2 17.58 11.93 -1.78
N ILE A 3 16.93 11.11 -1.01
CA ILE A 3 15.70 10.41 -1.40
C ILE A 3 14.53 10.94 -0.58
N LEU A 4 13.41 11.21 -1.23
CA LEU A 4 12.12 11.48 -0.58
C LEU A 4 11.20 10.27 -0.77
N VAL A 5 10.65 9.73 0.32
CA VAL A 5 9.56 8.74 0.28
C VAL A 5 8.28 9.44 0.75
N ILE A 6 7.26 9.47 -0.10
CA ILE A 6 5.96 10.06 0.22
C ILE A 6 5.07 9.01 0.86
N GLY A 7 4.51 9.31 2.03
CA GLY A 7 3.59 8.47 2.78
C GLY A 7 4.00 8.23 4.22
N SER A 8 3.24 7.42 4.95
CA SER A 8 3.42 7.20 6.40
C SER A 8 3.12 5.76 6.85
N GLY A 9 2.86 4.85 5.93
CA GLY A 9 2.50 3.46 6.22
C GLY A 9 3.71 2.54 6.44
N ALA A 10 3.42 1.27 6.71
CA ALA A 10 4.45 0.24 6.86
C ALA A 10 5.17 -0.05 5.53
N ARG A 11 4.50 0.14 4.40
CA ARG A 11 5.08 0.10 3.06
C ARG A 11 6.18 1.15 2.91
N GLU A 12 5.91 2.40 3.26
CA GLU A 12 6.89 3.47 3.19
C GLU A 12 8.05 3.23 4.17
N HIS A 13 7.76 2.72 5.37
CA HIS A 13 8.82 2.34 6.29
C HIS A 13 9.70 1.21 5.72
N ALA A 14 9.12 0.21 5.05
CA ALA A 14 9.89 -0.86 4.40
C ALA A 14 10.75 -0.33 3.25
N LEU A 15 10.27 0.64 2.47
CA LEU A 15 11.05 1.34 1.43
C LEU A 15 12.21 2.11 2.05
N VAL A 16 11.95 2.93 3.07
CA VAL A 16 12.98 3.68 3.79
C VAL A 16 14.03 2.73 4.38
N TRP A 17 13.58 1.64 5.05
CA TRP A 17 14.46 0.62 5.61
C TRP A 17 15.37 -0.01 4.55
N LYS A 18 14.81 -0.37 3.40
CA LYS A 18 15.58 -1.00 2.32
C LYS A 18 16.62 -0.05 1.73
N LEU A 19 16.28 1.22 1.58
CA LEU A 19 17.18 2.26 1.06
C LEU A 19 18.27 2.68 2.08
N THR A 20 18.03 2.43 3.38
CA THR A 20 18.99 2.80 4.43
C THR A 20 20.28 1.99 4.30
N GLY A 21 21.40 2.67 4.19
CA GLY A 21 22.72 2.03 4.06
C GLY A 21 23.09 1.58 2.66
N GLU A 22 22.25 1.83 1.64
CA GLU A 22 22.63 1.59 0.24
C GLU A 22 23.73 2.59 -0.21
N ARG A 23 24.64 2.12 -1.07
CA ARG A 23 25.88 2.78 -1.42
C ARG A 23 25.73 4.23 -1.89
N TYR A 24 24.70 4.52 -2.66
CA TYR A 24 24.51 5.83 -3.28
C TYR A 24 23.49 6.70 -2.51
N VAL A 25 22.88 6.18 -1.45
CA VAL A 25 21.90 6.89 -0.62
C VAL A 25 22.64 7.58 0.53
N ARG A 26 22.48 8.93 0.62
CA ARG A 26 23.10 9.73 1.65
C ARG A 26 22.12 10.14 2.73
N ASP A 27 21.01 10.73 2.33
CA ASP A 27 19.95 11.22 3.21
C ASP A 27 18.62 10.68 2.72
N ILE A 28 17.77 10.24 3.65
CA ILE A 28 16.40 9.80 3.34
C ILE A 28 15.43 10.69 4.11
N TYR A 29 14.42 11.16 3.42
CA TYR A 29 13.30 11.93 3.96
C TYR A 29 12.01 11.15 3.75
N CYS A 30 11.06 11.28 4.69
CA CYS A 30 9.76 10.64 4.59
C CYS A 30 8.66 11.66 4.92
N ALA A 31 7.68 11.84 4.04
CA ALA A 31 6.64 12.85 4.18
C ALA A 31 5.23 12.22 4.13
N PRO A 32 4.46 12.25 5.24
CA PRO A 32 4.80 12.80 6.55
C PRO A 32 5.66 11.85 7.42
N GLY A 33 5.78 10.56 7.07
CA GLY A 33 6.45 9.55 7.86
C GLY A 33 5.67 9.11 9.11
N ASN A 34 6.28 8.26 9.93
CA ASN A 34 5.73 7.71 11.17
C ASN A 34 6.82 7.57 12.25
N ALA A 35 6.49 6.98 13.40
CA ALA A 35 7.46 6.79 14.47
C ALA A 35 8.66 5.90 14.09
N GLY A 36 8.46 4.94 13.19
CA GLY A 36 9.51 4.05 12.72
C GLY A 36 10.44 4.73 11.71
N THR A 37 9.89 5.41 10.71
CA THR A 37 10.68 6.15 9.72
C THR A 37 11.52 7.25 10.37
N GLY A 38 11.01 7.92 11.41
CA GLY A 38 11.75 8.92 12.15
C GLY A 38 12.96 8.41 12.95
N ARG A 39 13.12 7.07 13.09
CA ARG A 39 14.28 6.45 13.72
C ARG A 39 15.45 6.22 12.75
N ILE A 40 15.16 6.09 11.47
CA ILE A 40 16.14 5.72 10.43
C ILE A 40 16.21 6.72 9.27
N ALA A 41 15.34 7.72 9.25
CA ALA A 41 15.26 8.78 8.25
C ALA A 41 14.78 10.08 8.88
N HIS A 42 14.61 11.13 8.06
CA HIS A 42 14.09 12.43 8.48
C HIS A 42 12.63 12.56 8.08
N ASN A 43 11.72 12.59 9.08
CA ASN A 43 10.32 12.88 8.79
C ASN A 43 10.12 14.36 8.48
N VAL A 44 9.31 14.65 7.47
CA VAL A 44 8.96 16.00 7.02
C VAL A 44 7.45 16.15 7.16
N ALA A 45 6.98 17.12 7.95
CA ALA A 45 5.58 17.29 8.28
C ALA A 45 4.75 17.89 7.11
N ILE A 46 4.80 17.23 5.94
CA ILE A 46 4.03 17.58 4.75
C ILE A 46 3.04 16.45 4.48
N PRO A 47 1.72 16.71 4.36
CA PRO A 47 0.74 15.71 3.95
C PRO A 47 1.08 15.07 2.61
N ALA A 48 0.81 13.78 2.47
CA ALA A 48 1.13 13.05 1.23
C ALA A 48 0.34 13.53 0.00
N ASP A 49 -0.79 14.19 0.21
CA ASP A 49 -1.68 14.76 -0.80
C ASP A 49 -1.48 16.27 -1.04
N ASP A 50 -0.60 16.94 -0.27
CA ASP A 50 -0.21 18.33 -0.54
C ASP A 50 0.91 18.38 -1.61
N VAL A 51 0.51 18.11 -2.85
CA VAL A 51 1.44 17.93 -3.98
C VAL A 51 2.26 19.18 -4.29
N GLU A 52 1.70 20.38 -4.08
CA GLU A 52 2.41 21.64 -4.29
C GLU A 52 3.55 21.80 -3.31
N TRP A 53 3.27 21.62 -2.03
CA TRP A 53 4.27 21.79 -0.99
C TRP A 53 5.35 20.71 -1.05
N LEU A 54 4.96 19.46 -1.37
CA LEU A 54 5.93 18.38 -1.60
C LEU A 54 6.91 18.73 -2.71
N ALA A 55 6.43 19.24 -3.85
CA ALA A 55 7.28 19.59 -4.99
C ALA A 55 8.16 20.82 -4.70
N GLU A 56 7.63 21.84 -4.03
CA GLU A 56 8.41 22.99 -3.58
C GLU A 56 9.54 22.57 -2.63
N TRP A 57 9.18 21.81 -1.60
CA TRP A 57 10.13 21.34 -0.61
C TRP A 57 11.21 20.43 -1.22
N ALA A 58 10.83 19.54 -2.13
CA ALA A 58 11.76 18.65 -2.83
C ALA A 58 12.78 19.43 -3.66
N ALA A 59 12.34 20.49 -4.38
CA ALA A 59 13.22 21.37 -5.15
C ALA A 59 14.21 22.11 -4.23
N GLU A 60 13.73 22.77 -3.17
CA GLU A 60 14.55 23.53 -2.23
C GLU A 60 15.55 22.62 -1.47
N SER A 61 15.10 21.43 -1.07
CA SER A 61 15.92 20.44 -0.38
C SER A 61 16.87 19.67 -1.31
N LYS A 62 16.80 19.93 -2.62
CA LYS A 62 17.61 19.27 -3.64
C LYS A 62 17.48 17.74 -3.57
N ILE A 63 16.25 17.26 -3.58
CA ILE A 63 15.96 15.83 -3.64
C ILE A 63 16.37 15.30 -5.00
N ASP A 64 17.14 14.21 -5.01
CA ASP A 64 17.60 13.58 -6.25
C ASP A 64 16.59 12.61 -6.84
N LEU A 65 15.81 11.93 -5.98
CA LEU A 65 14.76 11.00 -6.40
C LEU A 65 13.64 10.96 -5.37
N THR A 66 12.40 10.94 -5.84
CA THR A 66 11.20 10.77 -5.01
C THR A 66 10.50 9.46 -5.32
N VAL A 67 10.00 8.77 -4.29
CA VAL A 67 9.24 7.52 -4.41
C VAL A 67 7.85 7.74 -3.79
N VAL A 68 6.80 7.47 -4.56
CA VAL A 68 5.43 7.62 -4.07
C VAL A 68 4.94 6.31 -3.46
N GLY A 69 4.46 6.38 -2.22
CA GLY A 69 3.87 5.25 -1.52
C GLY A 69 2.35 5.16 -1.74
N PRO A 70 1.53 6.15 -1.29
CA PRO A 70 0.08 6.03 -1.28
C PRO A 70 -0.56 6.44 -2.61
N GLU A 71 -1.66 5.76 -2.94
CA GLU A 71 -2.49 6.03 -4.11
C GLU A 71 -3.13 7.43 -4.11
N ALA A 72 -3.42 7.98 -2.92
CA ALA A 72 -4.01 9.31 -2.80
C ALA A 72 -3.09 10.42 -3.38
N ALA A 73 -1.78 10.32 -3.17
CA ALA A 73 -0.81 11.25 -3.74
C ALA A 73 -0.76 11.13 -5.27
N LEU A 74 -0.84 9.91 -5.82
CA LEU A 74 -0.88 9.68 -7.27
C LEU A 74 -2.16 10.26 -7.88
N ALA A 75 -3.31 10.01 -7.24
CA ALA A 75 -4.59 10.57 -7.65
C ALA A 75 -4.60 12.11 -7.62
N ALA A 76 -3.89 12.72 -6.67
CA ALA A 76 -3.73 14.16 -6.55
C ALA A 76 -2.74 14.75 -7.59
N GLY A 77 -2.08 13.93 -8.42
CA GLY A 77 -1.20 14.39 -9.49
C GLY A 77 0.21 14.76 -9.04
N VAL A 78 0.72 14.16 -7.95
CA VAL A 78 2.07 14.45 -7.45
C VAL A 78 3.15 14.22 -8.51
N VAL A 79 3.00 13.16 -9.33
CA VAL A 79 3.97 12.84 -10.38
C VAL A 79 3.97 13.90 -11.48
N ASP A 80 2.79 14.33 -11.89
CA ASP A 80 2.62 15.39 -12.89
C ASP A 80 3.28 16.68 -12.41
N ARG A 81 3.04 17.06 -11.16
CA ARG A 81 3.59 18.27 -10.55
C ARG A 81 5.12 18.24 -10.42
N PHE A 82 5.68 17.10 -10.05
CA PHE A 82 7.14 16.93 -9.97
C PHE A 82 7.79 17.01 -11.35
N ARG A 83 7.18 16.38 -12.38
CA ARG A 83 7.67 16.43 -13.76
C ARG A 83 7.64 17.84 -14.34
N GLU A 84 6.60 18.62 -14.06
CA GLU A 84 6.52 20.04 -14.44
C GLU A 84 7.67 20.89 -13.88
N ARG A 85 8.25 20.46 -12.76
CA ARG A 85 9.40 21.11 -12.11
C ARG A 85 10.74 20.40 -12.39
N GLU A 86 10.75 19.47 -13.33
CA GLU A 86 11.93 18.68 -13.71
C GLU A 86 12.54 17.88 -12.52
N LEU A 87 11.70 17.50 -11.55
CA LEU A 87 12.09 16.67 -10.41
C LEU A 87 11.85 15.20 -10.70
N ARG A 88 12.86 14.35 -10.40
CA ARG A 88 12.73 12.90 -10.58
C ARG A 88 11.78 12.29 -9.57
N ILE A 89 10.83 11.50 -10.06
CA ILE A 89 9.82 10.84 -9.24
C ILE A 89 9.44 9.48 -9.83
N VAL A 90 9.36 8.46 -8.99
CA VAL A 90 8.88 7.11 -9.32
C VAL A 90 7.40 7.02 -9.00
N GLY A 91 6.61 6.80 -10.00
CA GLY A 91 5.16 6.63 -9.95
C GLY A 91 4.51 7.00 -11.27
N PRO A 92 3.29 6.50 -11.55
CA PRO A 92 2.52 6.87 -12.71
C PRO A 92 1.94 8.28 -12.56
N THR A 93 1.73 8.99 -13.69
CA THR A 93 0.95 10.22 -13.74
C THR A 93 -0.48 10.00 -13.25
N ALA A 94 -1.21 11.05 -12.92
CA ALA A 94 -2.62 10.95 -12.54
C ALA A 94 -3.46 10.25 -13.63
N ALA A 95 -3.16 10.51 -14.91
CA ALA A 95 -3.81 9.84 -16.03
C ALA A 95 -3.54 8.32 -16.04
N ALA A 96 -2.30 7.89 -15.79
CA ALA A 96 -1.94 6.48 -15.72
C ALA A 96 -2.43 5.80 -14.42
N ALA A 97 -2.47 6.53 -13.30
CA ALA A 97 -2.97 6.05 -12.03
C ALA A 97 -4.49 5.73 -12.04
N ARG A 98 -5.22 6.17 -13.09
CA ARG A 98 -6.63 5.79 -13.28
C ARG A 98 -6.88 4.28 -13.29
N ILE A 99 -5.87 3.48 -13.62
CA ILE A 99 -5.97 2.02 -13.57
C ILE A 99 -6.24 1.49 -12.14
N GLU A 100 -5.91 2.25 -11.09
CA GLU A 100 -6.28 2.00 -9.68
C GLU A 100 -7.41 2.90 -9.22
N THR A 101 -7.36 4.20 -9.57
CA THR A 101 -8.24 5.22 -9.00
C THR A 101 -9.66 5.20 -9.57
N SER A 102 -9.88 4.51 -10.71
CA SER A 102 -11.21 4.25 -11.27
C SER A 102 -11.38 2.78 -11.62
N LYS A 103 -12.24 2.09 -10.90
CA LYS A 103 -12.54 0.67 -11.15
C LYS A 103 -13.27 0.46 -12.47
N VAL A 104 -14.10 1.43 -12.84
CA VAL A 104 -14.77 1.43 -14.14
C VAL A 104 -13.74 1.54 -15.26
N PHE A 105 -12.86 2.53 -15.22
CA PHE A 105 -11.78 2.66 -16.20
C PHE A 105 -10.96 1.38 -16.29
N ALA A 106 -10.53 0.81 -15.16
CA ALA A 106 -9.72 -0.41 -15.12
C ALA A 106 -10.43 -1.60 -15.81
N LYS A 107 -11.73 -1.79 -15.56
CA LYS A 107 -12.51 -2.86 -16.17
C LYS A 107 -12.70 -2.69 -17.67
N GLU A 108 -13.11 -1.51 -18.09
CA GLU A 108 -13.24 -1.17 -19.51
C GLU A 108 -11.89 -1.26 -20.25
N PHE A 109 -10.81 -0.81 -19.62
CA PHE A 109 -9.44 -0.92 -20.12
C PHE A 109 -9.04 -2.38 -20.33
N MET A 110 -9.26 -3.23 -19.32
CA MET A 110 -8.96 -4.68 -19.43
C MET A 110 -9.74 -5.32 -20.58
N ALA A 111 -11.01 -4.96 -20.75
CA ALA A 111 -11.84 -5.48 -21.85
C ALA A 111 -11.32 -5.02 -23.23
N ARG A 112 -10.94 -3.74 -23.38
CA ARG A 112 -10.39 -3.19 -24.64
C ARG A 112 -9.06 -3.84 -25.04
N HIS A 113 -8.21 -4.15 -24.07
CA HIS A 113 -6.87 -4.71 -24.31
C HIS A 113 -6.79 -6.23 -24.14
N GLY A 114 -7.93 -6.93 -24.02
CA GLY A 114 -7.99 -8.39 -23.91
C GLY A 114 -7.33 -8.96 -22.65
N ILE A 115 -7.20 -8.17 -21.58
CA ILE A 115 -6.63 -8.61 -20.30
C ILE A 115 -7.66 -9.44 -19.54
N PRO A 116 -7.33 -10.69 -19.13
CA PRO A 116 -8.29 -11.56 -18.47
C PRO A 116 -8.81 -10.99 -17.15
N THR A 117 -10.12 -10.81 -17.03
CA THR A 117 -10.80 -10.37 -15.79
C THR A 117 -12.15 -11.07 -15.66
N ALA A 118 -12.82 -10.93 -14.52
CA ALA A 118 -14.18 -11.42 -14.35
C ALA A 118 -15.15 -10.71 -15.31
N PRO A 119 -16.17 -11.39 -15.86
CA PRO A 119 -17.26 -10.73 -16.56
C PRO A 119 -17.89 -9.65 -15.68
N PHE A 120 -18.22 -8.50 -16.27
CA PHE A 120 -18.70 -7.35 -15.53
C PHE A 120 -19.68 -6.51 -16.34
N GLU A 121 -20.48 -5.73 -15.63
CA GLU A 121 -21.33 -4.66 -16.18
C GLU A 121 -21.06 -3.36 -15.42
N VAL A 122 -21.16 -2.24 -16.12
CA VAL A 122 -20.97 -0.89 -15.57
C VAL A 122 -22.29 -0.15 -15.58
N PHE A 123 -22.61 0.50 -14.48
CA PHE A 123 -23.82 1.31 -14.31
C PHE A 123 -23.41 2.73 -13.93
N ASP A 124 -23.95 3.70 -14.68
CA ASP A 124 -23.70 5.12 -14.44
C ASP A 124 -24.68 5.73 -13.41
N ASP A 125 -25.70 4.96 -13.02
CA ASP A 125 -26.67 5.35 -12.00
C ASP A 125 -27.15 4.16 -11.16
N HIS A 126 -27.64 4.49 -9.97
CA HIS A 126 -28.11 3.52 -8.98
C HIS A 126 -29.36 2.73 -9.43
N ASP A 127 -30.30 3.38 -10.12
CA ASP A 127 -31.57 2.76 -10.47
C ASP A 127 -31.39 1.71 -11.57
N ALA A 128 -30.49 1.98 -12.54
CA ALA A 128 -30.11 1.00 -13.56
C ALA A 128 -29.39 -0.21 -12.93
N ALA A 129 -28.48 0.01 -11.98
CA ALA A 129 -27.82 -1.07 -11.25
C ALA A 129 -28.81 -1.90 -10.44
N LEU A 130 -29.78 -1.24 -9.76
CA LEU A 130 -30.81 -1.92 -8.97
C LEU A 130 -31.73 -2.75 -9.87
N ALA A 131 -32.17 -2.22 -11.01
CA ALA A 131 -32.98 -2.94 -11.98
C ALA A 131 -32.26 -4.19 -12.51
N TYR A 132 -30.97 -4.08 -12.80
CA TYR A 132 -30.13 -5.20 -13.21
C TYR A 132 -30.05 -6.28 -12.12
N LEU A 133 -29.79 -5.92 -10.86
CA LEU A 133 -29.70 -6.86 -9.75
C LEU A 133 -31.04 -7.60 -9.51
N ARG A 134 -32.17 -6.89 -9.60
CA ARG A 134 -33.51 -7.46 -9.46
C ARG A 134 -33.92 -8.41 -10.59
N GLY A 135 -33.27 -8.25 -11.76
CA GLY A 135 -33.44 -9.15 -12.90
C GLY A 135 -32.64 -10.45 -12.80
N ARG A 136 -31.78 -10.60 -11.78
CA ARG A 136 -30.94 -11.79 -11.60
C ARG A 136 -31.64 -12.87 -10.81
N THR A 137 -31.30 -14.12 -11.14
CA THR A 137 -31.76 -15.30 -10.41
C THR A 137 -30.80 -15.65 -9.28
N ASP A 138 -31.28 -16.35 -8.25
CA ASP A 138 -30.45 -16.78 -7.11
C ASP A 138 -29.20 -17.60 -7.54
N SER A 139 -29.29 -18.32 -8.65
CA SER A 139 -28.16 -19.13 -9.18
C SER A 139 -27.01 -18.28 -9.76
N GLU A 140 -27.22 -17.00 -10.02
CA GLU A 140 -26.18 -16.09 -10.53
C GLU A 140 -25.37 -15.44 -9.39
N TYR A 141 -25.75 -15.69 -8.14
CA TYR A 141 -25.01 -15.24 -6.97
C TYR A 141 -23.96 -16.27 -6.51
N PRO A 142 -22.86 -15.83 -5.84
CA PRO A 142 -22.61 -14.45 -5.42
C PRO A 142 -22.19 -13.52 -6.55
N LEU A 143 -22.44 -12.22 -6.37
CA LEU A 143 -21.95 -11.13 -7.23
C LEU A 143 -20.99 -10.22 -6.45
N VAL A 144 -20.13 -9.49 -7.16
CA VAL A 144 -19.22 -8.51 -6.56
C VAL A 144 -19.62 -7.11 -7.03
N LEU A 145 -19.96 -6.25 -6.10
CA LEU A 145 -20.27 -4.85 -6.36
C LEU A 145 -19.08 -3.98 -5.98
N LYS A 146 -18.66 -3.09 -6.89
CA LYS A 146 -17.54 -2.17 -6.66
C LYS A 146 -17.96 -0.75 -6.97
N ALA A 147 -17.80 0.15 -6.00
CA ALA A 147 -17.93 1.58 -6.23
C ALA A 147 -16.74 2.12 -7.02
N ASP A 148 -16.98 3.02 -7.97
CA ASP A 148 -15.92 3.72 -8.68
C ASP A 148 -15.22 4.72 -7.75
N GLY A 149 -13.91 4.89 -7.94
CA GLY A 149 -13.08 5.76 -7.11
C GLY A 149 -12.35 5.05 -5.97
N LEU A 150 -11.52 5.83 -5.25
CA LEU A 150 -10.79 5.38 -4.08
C LEU A 150 -11.74 5.28 -2.87
N ALA A 151 -11.77 4.13 -2.22
CA ALA A 151 -12.66 3.87 -1.08
C ALA A 151 -11.96 3.17 0.10
N SER A 152 -10.63 3.21 0.17
CA SER A 152 -9.82 2.67 1.29
C SER A 152 -10.23 1.24 1.72
N GLY A 153 -10.47 0.37 0.73
CA GLY A 153 -10.89 -1.02 0.96
C GLY A 153 -12.38 -1.23 1.27
N LYS A 154 -13.17 -0.16 1.40
CA LYS A 154 -14.61 -0.23 1.71
C LYS A 154 -15.53 -0.21 0.48
N GLY A 155 -14.96 0.00 -0.70
CA GLY A 155 -15.69 0.14 -1.96
C GLY A 155 -15.98 -1.18 -2.69
N VAL A 156 -15.77 -2.35 -2.07
CA VAL A 156 -15.99 -3.66 -2.68
C VAL A 156 -16.80 -4.53 -1.72
N VAL A 157 -17.91 -5.08 -2.23
CA VAL A 157 -18.79 -5.96 -1.46
C VAL A 157 -19.09 -7.21 -2.28
N VAL A 158 -18.93 -8.37 -1.66
CA VAL A 158 -19.39 -9.66 -2.19
C VAL A 158 -20.77 -9.91 -1.62
N ALA A 159 -21.78 -9.94 -2.47
CA ALA A 159 -23.16 -10.20 -2.11
C ALA A 159 -23.52 -11.64 -2.47
N SER A 160 -23.96 -12.43 -1.49
CA SER A 160 -24.30 -13.85 -1.65
C SER A 160 -25.76 -14.05 -2.02
N THR A 161 -26.60 -13.02 -1.85
CA THR A 161 -28.04 -13.06 -2.12
C THR A 161 -28.49 -11.75 -2.79
N PRO A 162 -29.66 -11.76 -3.47
CA PRO A 162 -30.25 -10.52 -4.01
C PRO A 162 -30.42 -9.42 -2.96
N ALA A 163 -30.88 -9.77 -1.77
CA ALA A 163 -31.10 -8.81 -0.68
C ALA A 163 -29.78 -8.16 -0.24
N GLU A 164 -28.71 -8.94 -0.06
CA GLU A 164 -27.38 -8.42 0.24
C GLU A 164 -26.86 -7.52 -0.87
N ALA A 165 -27.17 -7.82 -2.14
CA ALA A 165 -26.73 -6.99 -3.27
C ALA A 165 -27.44 -5.62 -3.29
N GLU A 166 -28.76 -5.57 -3.01
CA GLU A 166 -29.50 -4.31 -2.89
C GLU A 166 -28.96 -3.46 -1.71
N GLU A 167 -28.69 -4.09 -0.56
CA GLU A 167 -28.11 -3.42 0.60
C GLU A 167 -26.69 -2.88 0.30
N ALA A 168 -25.86 -3.72 -0.32
CA ALA A 168 -24.51 -3.34 -0.74
C ALA A 168 -24.53 -2.16 -1.73
N LEU A 169 -25.42 -2.19 -2.73
CA LEU A 169 -25.57 -1.10 -3.70
C LEU A 169 -25.93 0.21 -2.99
N ALA A 170 -26.89 0.18 -2.06
CA ALA A 170 -27.29 1.35 -1.29
C ALA A 170 -26.14 1.88 -0.40
N ALA A 171 -25.36 0.99 0.20
CA ALA A 171 -24.18 1.37 1.01
C ALA A 171 -23.09 2.01 0.16
N LEU A 172 -22.75 1.44 -1.00
CA LEU A 172 -21.76 1.95 -1.94
C LEU A 172 -22.17 3.32 -2.52
N GLY A 173 -23.47 3.52 -2.81
CA GLY A 173 -23.99 4.82 -3.25
C GLY A 173 -23.74 5.95 -2.23
N ARG A 174 -23.88 5.64 -0.93
CA ARG A 174 -23.57 6.62 0.14
C ARG A 174 -22.07 6.97 0.22
N LEU A 175 -21.19 6.00 -0.05
CA LEU A 175 -19.73 6.22 -0.03
C LEU A 175 -19.24 7.07 -1.21
N SER A 176 -19.89 6.95 -2.37
CA SER A 176 -19.42 7.57 -3.63
C SER A 176 -20.11 8.91 -3.96
N GLY A 177 -20.85 9.52 -3.03
CA GLY A 177 -21.43 10.85 -3.22
C GLY A 177 -22.86 10.88 -3.77
N GLY A 178 -23.58 9.76 -3.75
CA GLY A 178 -25.04 9.74 -3.99
C GLY A 178 -25.47 9.03 -5.27
N ALA A 179 -26.66 9.40 -5.80
CA ALA A 179 -27.38 8.69 -6.86
C ALA A 179 -26.68 8.61 -8.23
N GLY A 180 -25.69 9.47 -8.49
CA GLY A 180 -24.89 9.45 -9.72
C GLY A 180 -23.57 8.68 -9.62
N ALA A 181 -23.36 7.91 -8.55
CA ALA A 181 -22.15 7.14 -8.36
C ALA A 181 -22.09 5.93 -9.30
N ARG A 182 -21.01 5.82 -10.07
CA ARG A 182 -20.79 4.67 -10.95
C ARG A 182 -20.49 3.43 -10.16
N VAL A 183 -21.06 2.30 -10.59
CA VAL A 183 -20.88 1.00 -9.95
C VAL A 183 -20.52 -0.05 -10.99
N VAL A 184 -19.58 -0.91 -10.65
CA VAL A 184 -19.24 -2.13 -11.40
C VAL A 184 -19.88 -3.32 -10.68
N VAL A 185 -20.62 -4.13 -11.40
CA VAL A 185 -21.14 -5.43 -10.93
C VAL A 185 -20.41 -6.53 -11.66
N GLU A 186 -19.74 -7.42 -10.94
CA GLU A 186 -18.91 -8.49 -11.50
C GLU A 186 -19.42 -9.86 -11.08
N GLN A 187 -19.19 -10.84 -11.93
CA GLN A 187 -19.32 -12.24 -11.52
C GLN A 187 -18.26 -12.58 -10.47
N TYR A 188 -18.68 -13.28 -9.42
CA TYR A 188 -17.74 -13.80 -8.43
C TYR A 188 -16.90 -14.93 -9.01
N VAL A 189 -15.59 -14.77 -9.02
CA VAL A 189 -14.64 -15.79 -9.47
C VAL A 189 -14.02 -16.51 -8.27
N ARG A 190 -13.95 -17.84 -8.34
CA ARG A 190 -13.37 -18.69 -7.29
C ARG A 190 -11.96 -19.10 -7.68
N GLY A 191 -11.07 -19.19 -6.70
CA GLY A 191 -9.70 -19.59 -6.91
C GLY A 191 -8.79 -19.23 -5.74
N THR A 192 -7.51 -19.13 -6.01
CA THR A 192 -6.47 -18.71 -5.06
C THR A 192 -6.03 -17.30 -5.40
N GLU A 193 -6.07 -16.38 -4.42
CA GLU A 193 -5.57 -15.01 -4.61
C GLU A 193 -4.04 -15.01 -4.73
N LEU A 194 -3.53 -14.14 -5.61
CA LEU A 194 -2.11 -13.92 -5.84
C LEU A 194 -1.87 -12.45 -6.13
N SER A 195 -0.83 -11.87 -5.51
CA SER A 195 -0.37 -10.51 -5.76
C SER A 195 0.91 -10.56 -6.59
N VAL A 196 0.88 -9.95 -7.77
CA VAL A 196 2.06 -9.83 -8.65
C VAL A 196 2.35 -8.36 -8.88
N LEU A 197 3.49 -7.91 -8.36
CA LEU A 197 4.00 -6.56 -8.58
C LEU A 197 5.05 -6.60 -9.69
N ALA A 198 5.09 -5.57 -10.51
CA ALA A 198 6.14 -5.38 -11.51
C ALA A 198 6.64 -3.94 -11.52
N LEU A 199 7.93 -3.76 -11.74
CA LEU A 199 8.51 -2.47 -12.09
C LEU A 199 8.36 -2.25 -13.60
N THR A 200 8.08 -1.02 -14.01
CA THR A 200 8.06 -0.65 -15.43
C THR A 200 8.51 0.79 -15.66
N ASP A 201 9.31 0.98 -16.71
CA ASP A 201 9.73 2.28 -17.24
C ASP A 201 8.83 2.80 -18.38
N GLY A 202 7.72 2.09 -18.65
CA GLY A 202 6.79 2.39 -19.76
C GLY A 202 6.97 1.47 -20.96
N THR A 203 8.08 0.73 -21.02
CA THR A 203 8.40 -0.22 -22.11
C THR A 203 8.76 -1.59 -21.58
N THR A 204 9.66 -1.64 -20.63
CA THR A 204 10.10 -2.86 -19.96
C THR A 204 9.19 -3.20 -18.79
N VAL A 205 8.89 -4.49 -18.63
CA VAL A 205 8.15 -5.02 -17.47
C VAL A 205 9.04 -6.00 -16.74
N LEU A 206 9.39 -5.70 -15.49
CA LEU A 206 10.21 -6.53 -14.60
C LEU A 206 9.38 -7.01 -13.41
N PRO A 207 8.80 -8.24 -13.45
CA PRO A 207 8.06 -8.78 -12.33
C PRO A 207 8.94 -8.97 -11.09
N LEU A 208 8.41 -8.62 -9.94
CA LEU A 208 8.97 -8.93 -8.63
C LEU A 208 8.49 -10.33 -8.18
N PRO A 209 9.13 -10.95 -7.16
CA PRO A 209 8.59 -12.17 -6.58
C PRO A 209 7.14 -11.98 -6.13
N ALA A 210 6.29 -12.91 -6.51
CA ALA A 210 4.88 -12.86 -6.13
C ALA A 210 4.71 -12.94 -4.61
N ALA A 211 3.60 -12.40 -4.13
CA ALA A 211 3.17 -12.50 -2.75
C ALA A 211 1.71 -12.96 -2.68
N ARG A 212 1.28 -13.39 -1.52
CA ARG A 212 -0.12 -13.63 -1.21
C ARG A 212 -0.50 -12.87 0.03
N ASP A 213 -1.54 -12.04 -0.06
CA ASP A 213 -2.05 -11.25 1.05
C ASP A 213 -3.33 -11.86 1.65
N TYR A 214 -3.68 -11.44 2.84
CA TYR A 214 -4.84 -11.88 3.60
C TYR A 214 -5.75 -10.69 3.88
N LYS A 215 -6.69 -10.44 2.95
CA LYS A 215 -7.54 -9.23 2.94
C LYS A 215 -8.66 -9.24 3.98
N ARG A 216 -9.15 -10.40 4.40
CA ARG A 216 -10.20 -10.48 5.42
C ARG A 216 -9.62 -10.39 6.83
N LEU A 217 -10.38 -9.76 7.73
CA LEU A 217 -9.95 -9.55 9.11
C LEU A 217 -9.72 -10.87 9.86
N GLY A 218 -10.68 -11.78 9.80
CA GLY A 218 -10.70 -13.01 10.59
C GLY A 218 -10.00 -14.18 9.93
N ALA A 219 -9.53 -15.12 10.76
CA ALA A 219 -9.01 -16.40 10.33
C ALA A 219 -10.06 -17.18 9.50
N GLY A 220 -9.60 -18.07 8.61
CA GLY A 220 -10.47 -18.79 7.68
C GLY A 220 -11.14 -17.88 6.64
N ASN A 221 -10.56 -16.73 6.34
CA ASN A 221 -11.08 -15.75 5.36
C ASN A 221 -12.47 -15.23 5.73
N THR A 222 -12.69 -14.91 7.00
CA THR A 222 -13.96 -14.43 7.55
C THR A 222 -13.92 -12.95 7.93
N GLY A 223 -15.08 -12.35 8.19
CA GLY A 223 -15.20 -10.96 8.62
C GLY A 223 -15.04 -9.94 7.49
N PRO A 224 -14.94 -8.65 7.83
CA PRO A 224 -14.89 -7.57 6.86
C PRO A 224 -13.59 -7.57 6.03
N MET A 225 -13.66 -6.94 4.85
CA MET A 225 -12.46 -6.63 4.05
C MET A 225 -11.61 -5.58 4.75
N THR A 226 -10.30 -5.68 4.60
CA THR A 226 -9.30 -4.78 5.18
C THR A 226 -8.28 -4.35 4.12
N GLY A 227 -7.34 -3.50 4.49
CA GLY A 227 -6.16 -3.20 3.68
C GLY A 227 -5.10 -4.31 3.65
N GLY A 228 -5.38 -5.50 4.19
CA GLY A 228 -4.45 -6.62 4.36
C GLY A 228 -4.02 -6.81 5.80
N MET A 229 -4.14 -8.06 6.30
CA MET A 229 -3.78 -8.47 7.67
C MET A 229 -2.44 -9.22 7.72
N GLY A 230 -1.80 -9.37 6.59
CA GLY A 230 -0.49 -9.98 6.42
C GLY A 230 -0.29 -10.51 5.03
N ALA A 231 0.96 -10.84 4.71
CA ALA A 231 1.34 -11.42 3.42
C ALA A 231 2.56 -12.32 3.57
N TYR A 232 2.81 -13.14 2.57
CA TYR A 232 4.05 -13.92 2.48
C TYR A 232 4.54 -14.02 1.03
N SER A 233 5.82 -14.29 0.86
CA SER A 233 6.48 -14.43 -0.44
C SER A 233 7.67 -15.41 -0.36
N PRO A 234 7.85 -16.32 -1.36
CA PRO A 234 6.94 -16.57 -2.47
C PRO A 234 5.85 -17.56 -2.06
N PRO A 235 4.63 -17.46 -2.60
CA PRO A 235 3.66 -18.52 -2.48
C PRO A 235 4.00 -19.69 -3.42
N SER A 236 3.73 -20.94 -2.99
CA SER A 236 4.05 -22.17 -3.74
C SER A 236 3.37 -22.23 -5.11
N VAL A 237 2.21 -21.60 -5.25
CA VAL A 237 1.47 -21.52 -6.51
C VAL A 237 2.14 -20.64 -7.57
N ALA A 238 3.08 -19.76 -7.20
CA ALA A 238 3.77 -18.84 -8.10
C ALA A 238 4.90 -19.55 -8.88
N THR A 239 4.55 -20.52 -9.70
CA THR A 239 5.49 -21.24 -10.56
C THR A 239 6.05 -20.32 -11.65
N GLU A 240 7.22 -20.66 -12.20
CA GLU A 240 7.83 -19.93 -13.31
C GLU A 240 6.89 -19.82 -14.52
N ALA A 241 6.21 -20.91 -14.88
CA ALA A 241 5.24 -20.93 -15.97
C ALA A 241 4.07 -19.98 -15.73
N LEU A 242 3.52 -19.94 -14.51
CA LEU A 242 2.47 -19.00 -14.15
C LEU A 242 2.97 -17.55 -14.22
N MET A 243 4.17 -17.26 -13.71
CA MET A 243 4.73 -15.91 -13.75
C MET A 243 5.00 -15.44 -15.19
N GLN A 244 5.43 -16.33 -16.08
CA GLN A 244 5.56 -16.03 -17.51
C GLN A 244 4.19 -15.75 -18.15
N GLN A 245 3.15 -16.55 -17.84
CA GLN A 245 1.79 -16.31 -18.30
C GLN A 245 1.25 -14.96 -17.82
N VAL A 246 1.37 -14.66 -16.52
CA VAL A 246 0.93 -13.36 -15.95
C VAL A 246 1.66 -12.19 -16.62
N ARG A 247 2.94 -12.33 -16.87
CA ARG A 247 3.72 -11.32 -17.59
C ARG A 247 3.16 -11.09 -19.00
N ALA A 248 3.00 -12.16 -19.77
CA ALA A 248 2.63 -12.09 -21.19
C ALA A 248 1.16 -11.69 -21.42
N GLU A 249 0.23 -12.17 -20.59
CA GLU A 249 -1.21 -12.00 -20.79
C GLU A 249 -1.80 -10.81 -19.98
N ILE A 250 -1.09 -10.32 -18.95
CA ILE A 250 -1.63 -9.29 -18.04
C ILE A 250 -0.73 -8.08 -17.97
N LEU A 251 0.54 -8.23 -17.53
CA LEU A 251 1.38 -7.08 -17.21
C LEU A 251 1.86 -6.34 -18.47
N GLU A 252 2.39 -7.05 -19.47
CA GLU A 252 2.84 -6.44 -20.74
C GLU A 252 1.68 -5.82 -21.53
N PRO A 253 0.49 -6.48 -21.67
CA PRO A 253 -0.68 -5.84 -22.27
C PRO A 253 -1.15 -4.60 -21.51
N ALA A 254 -1.08 -4.60 -20.17
CA ALA A 254 -1.46 -3.42 -19.39
C ALA A 254 -0.52 -2.23 -19.64
N VAL A 255 0.78 -2.44 -19.60
CA VAL A 255 1.76 -1.36 -19.84
C VAL A 255 1.66 -0.83 -21.27
N ARG A 256 1.57 -1.71 -22.27
CA ARG A 256 1.40 -1.33 -23.68
C ARG A 256 0.08 -0.61 -23.91
N GLY A 257 -1.03 -1.14 -23.39
CA GLY A 257 -2.34 -0.51 -23.55
C GLY A 257 -2.42 0.88 -22.94
N MET A 258 -1.79 1.10 -21.78
CA MET A 258 -1.70 2.44 -21.19
C MET A 258 -0.93 3.42 -22.09
N ALA A 259 0.14 2.98 -22.72
CA ALA A 259 0.88 3.79 -23.68
C ALA A 259 0.05 4.07 -24.95
N ASP A 260 -0.65 3.08 -25.48
CA ASP A 260 -1.53 3.20 -26.66
C ASP A 260 -2.70 4.17 -26.41
N GLU A 261 -3.19 4.26 -25.17
CA GLU A 261 -4.22 5.24 -24.75
C GLU A 261 -3.64 6.62 -24.36
N GLY A 262 -2.34 6.86 -24.59
CA GLY A 262 -1.70 8.16 -24.34
C GLY A 262 -1.38 8.46 -22.88
N ALA A 263 -1.40 7.44 -22.02
CA ALA A 263 -1.06 7.52 -20.60
C ALA A 263 0.05 6.52 -20.24
N PRO A 264 1.29 6.68 -20.78
CA PRO A 264 2.38 5.74 -20.56
C PRO A 264 2.64 5.54 -19.06
N TYR A 265 2.78 4.26 -18.67
CA TYR A 265 2.84 3.86 -17.27
C TYR A 265 4.28 3.66 -16.81
N THR A 266 4.75 4.47 -15.87
CA THR A 266 6.08 4.34 -15.24
C THR A 266 5.91 4.15 -13.74
N GLY A 267 6.62 3.20 -13.13
CA GLY A 267 6.57 2.94 -11.69
C GLY A 267 6.26 1.49 -11.35
N VAL A 268 5.43 1.27 -10.35
CA VAL A 268 5.02 -0.06 -9.90
C VAL A 268 3.61 -0.36 -10.35
N LEU A 269 3.45 -1.37 -11.19
CA LEU A 269 2.15 -1.94 -11.53
C LEU A 269 1.91 -3.18 -10.67
N TYR A 270 0.85 -3.17 -9.87
CA TYR A 270 0.45 -4.31 -9.06
C TYR A 270 -0.85 -4.90 -9.63
N ALA A 271 -0.82 -6.16 -10.03
CA ALA A 271 -1.96 -6.95 -10.43
C ALA A 271 -2.41 -7.85 -9.26
N GLY A 272 -3.60 -7.58 -8.72
CA GLY A 272 -4.31 -8.48 -7.81
C GLY A 272 -5.05 -9.54 -8.63
N LEU A 273 -4.69 -10.80 -8.48
CA LEU A 273 -5.14 -11.89 -9.32
C LEU A 273 -5.96 -12.92 -8.54
N MET A 274 -6.90 -13.55 -9.24
CA MET A 274 -7.52 -14.81 -8.84
C MET A 274 -7.04 -15.91 -9.80
N LEU A 275 -6.39 -16.93 -9.27
CA LEU A 275 -5.99 -18.11 -10.03
C LEU A 275 -7.18 -19.06 -10.11
N THR A 276 -7.83 -19.10 -11.27
CA THR A 276 -8.99 -19.94 -11.53
C THR A 276 -8.60 -21.18 -12.32
N GLU A 277 -9.50 -22.14 -12.47
CA GLU A 277 -9.29 -23.32 -13.34
C GLU A 277 -9.02 -22.94 -14.81
N SER A 278 -9.53 -21.78 -15.26
CA SER A 278 -9.32 -21.27 -16.62
C SER A 278 -8.12 -20.31 -16.75
N GLY A 279 -7.28 -20.22 -15.73
CA GLY A 279 -6.10 -19.36 -15.69
C GLY A 279 -6.25 -18.12 -14.78
N PRO A 280 -5.22 -17.26 -14.74
CA PRO A 280 -5.23 -16.07 -13.92
C PRO A 280 -6.23 -15.03 -14.44
N ARG A 281 -6.98 -14.39 -13.53
CA ARG A 281 -7.90 -13.29 -13.82
C ARG A 281 -7.60 -12.11 -12.91
N VAL A 282 -7.55 -10.91 -13.48
CA VAL A 282 -7.31 -9.70 -12.73
C VAL A 282 -8.57 -9.33 -11.94
N LEU A 283 -8.42 -9.18 -10.63
CA LEU A 283 -9.44 -8.63 -9.74
C LEU A 283 -9.38 -7.10 -9.73
N GLU A 284 -8.17 -6.57 -9.64
CA GLU A 284 -7.87 -5.13 -9.62
C GLU A 284 -6.42 -4.89 -10.00
N PHE A 285 -6.12 -3.68 -10.50
CA PHE A 285 -4.77 -3.13 -10.54
C PHE A 285 -4.59 -2.11 -9.42
N ASN A 286 -3.35 -2.02 -8.91
CA ASN A 286 -2.91 -0.93 -8.05
C ASN A 286 -1.69 -0.27 -8.69
N ALA A 287 -1.61 1.05 -8.57
CA ALA A 287 -0.63 1.88 -9.27
C ALA A 287 0.61 2.21 -8.42
N ARG A 288 0.93 1.35 -7.47
CA ARG A 288 1.95 1.58 -6.43
C ARG A 288 2.41 0.28 -5.81
N PHE A 289 3.43 0.38 -4.97
CA PHE A 289 3.82 -0.74 -4.10
C PHE A 289 2.64 -1.23 -3.26
N GLY A 290 2.53 -2.56 -3.05
CA GLY A 290 1.52 -3.18 -2.20
C GLY A 290 1.76 -2.95 -0.70
N ASP A 291 0.72 -3.06 0.09
CA ASP A 291 0.76 -3.01 1.56
C ASP A 291 -0.27 -4.00 2.13
N PRO A 292 0.16 -5.19 2.60
CA PRO A 292 1.47 -5.51 3.19
C PRO A 292 2.48 -6.27 2.30
N GLU A 293 2.31 -6.39 0.99
CA GLU A 293 3.19 -7.19 0.13
C GLU A 293 4.62 -6.67 0.10
N THR A 294 4.82 -5.35 0.06
CA THR A 294 6.15 -4.74 0.04
C THR A 294 6.98 -5.16 1.26
N GLN A 295 6.34 -5.29 2.42
CA GLN A 295 6.98 -5.69 3.67
C GLN A 295 7.49 -7.14 3.65
N CYS A 296 6.97 -8.01 2.78
CA CYS A 296 7.49 -9.37 2.62
C CYS A 296 8.35 -9.55 1.35
N ILE A 297 8.24 -8.68 0.35
CA ILE A 297 9.03 -8.73 -0.88
C ILE A 297 10.41 -8.09 -0.69
N LEU A 298 10.48 -6.86 -0.16
CA LEU A 298 11.74 -6.12 -0.03
C LEU A 298 12.80 -6.80 0.86
N PRO A 299 12.47 -7.47 1.96
CA PRO A 299 13.45 -8.22 2.74
C PRO A 299 14.14 -9.33 1.95
N ARG A 300 13.49 -9.86 0.92
CA ARG A 300 14.05 -10.86 0.01
C ARG A 300 14.94 -10.27 -1.08
N LEU A 301 14.88 -8.95 -1.35
CA LEU A 301 15.75 -8.31 -2.32
C LEU A 301 17.18 -8.24 -1.78
N LYS A 302 18.11 -9.00 -2.38
CA LYS A 302 19.54 -8.97 -2.05
C LYS A 302 20.25 -7.79 -2.70
N SER A 303 19.87 -7.44 -3.94
CA SER A 303 20.37 -6.25 -4.64
C SER A 303 19.96 -4.97 -3.91
N GLU A 304 20.65 -3.88 -4.21
CA GLU A 304 20.22 -2.54 -3.84
C GLU A 304 18.92 -2.18 -4.56
N LEU A 305 18.03 -1.44 -3.90
CA LEU A 305 16.74 -1.00 -4.46
C LEU A 305 16.92 0.29 -5.27
N MET A 306 17.83 1.16 -4.82
CA MET A 306 18.02 2.48 -5.41
C MET A 306 18.33 2.45 -6.92
N PRO A 307 19.21 1.58 -7.46
CA PRO A 307 19.44 1.46 -8.90
C PRO A 307 18.16 1.10 -9.67
N LEU A 308 17.36 0.15 -9.14
CA LEU A 308 16.08 -0.24 -9.74
C LEU A 308 15.08 0.92 -9.82
N LEU A 309 15.00 1.74 -8.77
CA LEU A 309 14.11 2.90 -8.77
C LEU A 309 14.61 4.01 -9.70
N PHE A 310 15.93 4.17 -9.80
CA PHE A 310 16.52 5.18 -10.68
C PHE A 310 16.33 4.82 -12.16
N SER A 311 16.55 3.55 -12.52
CA SER A 311 16.38 3.06 -13.90
C SER A 311 14.95 3.26 -14.43
N LEU A 312 13.94 3.28 -13.54
CA LEU A 312 12.56 3.60 -13.93
C LEU A 312 12.42 5.03 -14.47
N THR A 313 13.21 5.97 -13.96
CA THR A 313 13.16 7.38 -14.38
C THR A 313 13.99 7.68 -15.61
N GLU A 314 14.97 6.81 -15.93
CA GLU A 314 15.86 6.97 -17.07
C GLU A 314 15.48 6.10 -18.29
N GLY A 315 14.49 5.18 -18.12
CA GLY A 315 14.11 4.24 -19.20
C GLY A 315 15.13 3.09 -19.40
N GLU A 316 15.88 2.75 -18.36
CA GLU A 316 16.99 1.78 -18.40
C GLU A 316 16.68 0.47 -17.66
N LEU A 317 15.42 0.21 -17.34
CA LEU A 317 15.01 -0.96 -16.57
C LEU A 317 15.40 -2.30 -17.22
N ALA A 318 15.53 -2.34 -18.55
CA ALA A 318 15.91 -3.54 -19.27
C ALA A 318 17.33 -4.08 -18.91
N GLU A 319 18.19 -3.22 -18.39
CA GLU A 319 19.54 -3.58 -17.98
C GLU A 319 19.61 -4.16 -16.57
N GLU A 320 18.55 -3.97 -15.77
CA GLU A 320 18.50 -4.35 -14.38
C GLU A 320 18.22 -5.86 -14.20
N LYS A 321 19.00 -6.48 -13.32
CA LYS A 321 18.91 -7.90 -12.98
C LYS A 321 18.93 -8.08 -11.46
N PRO A 322 17.81 -7.80 -10.75
CA PRO A 322 17.80 -7.91 -9.31
C PRO A 322 18.03 -9.34 -8.84
N ILE A 323 18.85 -9.47 -7.80
CA ILE A 323 19.16 -10.73 -7.15
C ILE A 323 18.26 -10.87 -5.92
N TRP A 324 17.60 -12.00 -5.81
CA TRP A 324 16.71 -12.32 -4.70
C TRP A 324 17.33 -13.35 -3.76
N LYS A 325 17.04 -13.23 -2.46
CA LYS A 325 17.36 -14.24 -1.48
C LYS A 325 16.46 -15.47 -1.72
N PRO A 326 16.97 -16.69 -1.55
CA PRO A 326 16.16 -17.91 -1.69
C PRO A 326 15.13 -18.08 -0.57
N GLN A 327 15.35 -17.43 0.58
CA GLN A 327 14.49 -17.51 1.75
C GLN A 327 13.09 -16.98 1.47
N ALA A 328 12.12 -17.59 2.10
CA ALA A 328 10.76 -17.08 2.17
C ALA A 328 10.66 -15.96 3.22
N CYS A 329 9.63 -15.15 3.11
CA CYS A 329 9.33 -14.07 4.02
C CYS A 329 7.85 -14.10 4.41
N CYS A 330 7.56 -13.94 5.69
CA CYS A 330 6.21 -13.77 6.22
C CYS A 330 6.09 -12.41 6.91
N ALA A 331 4.97 -11.74 6.69
CA ALA A 331 4.64 -10.44 7.26
C ALA A 331 3.25 -10.51 7.91
N VAL A 332 3.13 -10.18 9.18
CA VAL A 332 1.87 -10.21 9.93
C VAL A 332 1.56 -8.82 10.47
N VAL A 333 0.36 -8.34 10.17
CA VAL A 333 -0.11 -7.03 10.62
C VAL A 333 -0.65 -7.11 12.04
N VAL A 334 -0.20 -6.18 12.88
CA VAL A 334 -0.72 -5.93 14.22
C VAL A 334 -1.61 -4.70 14.13
N ALA A 335 -2.88 -4.83 14.48
CA ALA A 335 -3.91 -3.81 14.31
C ALA A 335 -4.52 -3.39 15.63
N SER A 336 -5.12 -2.20 15.66
CA SER A 336 -5.99 -1.74 16.76
C SER A 336 -7.30 -2.51 16.75
N GLY A 337 -7.82 -2.83 17.94
CA GLY A 337 -9.14 -3.45 18.09
C GLY A 337 -10.22 -2.56 17.51
N GLY A 338 -11.19 -3.18 16.82
CA GLY A 338 -12.22 -2.49 16.06
C GLY A 338 -11.90 -2.24 14.58
N TYR A 339 -10.60 -2.26 14.16
CA TYR A 339 -10.23 -2.15 12.75
C TYR A 339 -10.88 -3.27 11.90
N PRO A 340 -11.40 -2.99 10.67
CA PRO A 340 -11.38 -1.75 9.90
C PRO A 340 -12.55 -0.79 10.21
N GLY A 341 -13.34 -1.07 11.23
CA GLY A 341 -14.39 -0.19 11.73
C GLY A 341 -13.83 0.96 12.59
N GLU A 342 -14.59 1.36 13.61
CA GLU A 342 -14.14 2.35 14.59
C GLU A 342 -13.12 1.74 15.54
N PHE A 343 -12.05 2.48 15.81
CA PHE A 343 -10.97 2.07 16.71
C PHE A 343 -10.42 3.28 17.46
N GLU A 344 -9.90 3.02 18.65
CA GLU A 344 -9.21 4.02 19.45
C GLU A 344 -7.70 3.99 19.20
N THR A 345 -7.04 5.12 19.47
CA THR A 345 -5.58 5.30 19.32
C THR A 345 -4.97 5.99 20.52
N GLY A 346 -3.64 6.11 20.57
CA GLY A 346 -2.92 6.76 21.66
C GLY A 346 -2.38 5.79 22.73
N TYR A 347 -2.52 4.49 22.51
CA TYR A 347 -2.03 3.47 23.44
C TYR A 347 -0.54 3.23 23.25
N GLY A 348 0.21 3.16 24.37
CA GLY A 348 1.64 2.81 24.36
C GLY A 348 1.88 1.40 23.84
N ILE A 349 2.86 1.24 22.96
CA ILE A 349 3.23 -0.06 22.39
C ILE A 349 4.44 -0.60 23.16
N LEU A 350 4.28 -1.79 23.76
CA LEU A 350 5.31 -2.49 24.55
C LEU A 350 5.89 -3.67 23.77
N GLY A 351 7.05 -4.16 24.19
CA GLY A 351 7.69 -5.40 23.70
C GLY A 351 8.43 -5.24 22.37
N LEU A 352 8.57 -4.04 21.83
CA LEU A 352 9.34 -3.82 20.58
C LEU A 352 10.85 -4.07 20.75
N ASP A 353 11.37 -3.98 21.96
CA ASP A 353 12.76 -4.25 22.35
C ASP A 353 13.00 -5.70 22.77
N GLU A 354 11.94 -6.49 22.88
CA GLU A 354 11.99 -7.91 23.25
C GLU A 354 12.01 -8.86 22.03
N LEU A 355 12.00 -8.30 20.82
CA LEU A 355 11.96 -9.08 19.59
C LEU A 355 13.33 -9.68 19.26
N GLU A 356 13.31 -10.85 18.61
CA GLU A 356 14.52 -11.49 18.11
C GLU A 356 15.25 -10.58 17.10
N LYS A 357 16.59 -10.62 17.11
CA LYS A 357 17.45 -9.70 16.36
C LYS A 357 17.19 -9.66 14.86
N ASP A 358 16.78 -10.78 14.26
CA ASP A 358 16.57 -10.91 12.83
C ASP A 358 15.10 -10.65 12.41
N VAL A 359 14.26 -10.25 13.36
CA VAL A 359 12.88 -9.86 13.11
C VAL A 359 12.81 -8.37 12.78
N MET A 360 12.16 -8.04 11.70
CA MET A 360 11.92 -6.66 11.27
C MET A 360 10.54 -6.21 11.71
N VAL A 361 10.41 -4.93 12.10
CA VAL A 361 9.12 -4.31 12.40
C VAL A 361 8.97 -3.06 11.56
N PHE A 362 7.96 -3.06 10.70
CA PHE A 362 7.60 -1.89 9.92
C PHE A 362 6.41 -1.19 10.57
N HIS A 363 6.63 0.05 10.97
CA HIS A 363 5.61 0.91 11.57
C HIS A 363 4.64 1.42 10.51
N ALA A 364 3.36 1.42 10.83
CA ALA A 364 2.28 2.04 10.06
C ALA A 364 1.62 3.15 10.90
N GLY A 365 0.44 2.91 11.42
CA GLY A 365 -0.27 3.85 12.27
C GLY A 365 0.39 4.01 13.64
N THR A 366 1.54 4.64 13.69
CA THR A 366 2.29 4.92 14.91
C THR A 366 2.81 6.34 14.93
N ARG A 367 2.91 6.94 16.12
CA ARG A 367 3.57 8.23 16.32
C ARG A 367 4.45 8.21 17.59
N ASP A 368 5.43 9.10 17.65
CA ASP A 368 6.20 9.38 18.86
C ASP A 368 5.46 10.45 19.66
N PRO A 369 5.01 10.15 20.90
CA PRO A 369 4.25 11.11 21.71
C PRO A 369 5.08 12.32 22.17
N TYR A 370 6.39 12.26 22.07
CA TYR A 370 7.32 13.32 22.49
C TYR A 370 7.74 14.24 21.34
N VAL A 371 7.57 13.80 20.11
CA VAL A 371 7.69 14.68 18.94
C VAL A 371 6.43 15.54 18.90
N LYS A 372 6.58 16.84 19.10
CA LYS A 372 5.45 17.76 18.91
C LYS A 372 4.91 17.53 17.51
N ASP A 373 3.64 17.19 17.46
CA ASP A 373 2.89 17.23 16.23
C ASP A 373 2.93 18.70 15.76
N THR A 374 3.83 19.00 14.82
CA THR A 374 3.98 20.36 14.27
C THR A 374 2.77 20.75 13.44
N GLY A 375 1.69 19.93 13.52
CA GLY A 375 0.44 20.00 12.79
C GLY A 375 0.73 19.89 11.30
N LEU A 376 0.27 18.83 10.67
CA LEU A 376 0.24 18.71 9.21
C LEU A 376 -0.42 19.97 8.65
N VAL A 377 0.35 20.83 7.97
CA VAL A 377 -0.07 22.20 7.67
C VAL A 377 -0.29 22.31 6.18
N SER A 378 -1.56 22.23 5.79
CA SER A 378 -1.98 22.26 4.38
C SER A 378 -2.38 23.64 3.85
N THR A 379 -2.40 24.69 4.70
CA THR A 379 -2.81 26.04 4.26
C THR A 379 -1.63 27.00 4.10
N PRO A 380 -1.63 27.89 3.10
CA PRO A 380 -0.56 28.87 2.88
C PRO A 380 -0.21 29.70 4.12
N GLU A 381 -1.22 30.10 4.88
CA GLU A 381 -1.05 30.91 6.11
C GLU A 381 -0.31 30.17 7.23
N LYS A 382 -0.38 28.85 7.22
CA LYS A 382 0.33 28.02 8.18
C LYS A 382 1.73 27.64 7.67
N ARG A 383 1.98 27.65 6.36
CA ARG A 383 3.31 27.43 5.75
C ARG A 383 4.33 28.48 6.22
N GLU A 384 3.92 29.74 6.35
CA GLU A 384 4.77 30.83 6.89
C GLU A 384 5.22 30.59 8.34
N ARG A 385 4.42 29.87 9.16
CA ARG A 385 4.77 29.57 10.56
C ARG A 385 5.75 28.43 10.74
N VAL A 386 5.88 27.55 9.74
CA VAL A 386 6.81 26.40 9.78
C VAL A 386 8.22 26.83 9.36
N GLY A 387 8.37 27.98 8.72
CA GLY A 387 9.66 28.53 8.30
C GLY A 387 10.25 27.84 7.07
N SER A 388 11.35 28.39 6.57
CA SER A 388 12.14 27.76 5.49
C SER A 388 12.56 26.33 5.86
N PRO A 389 12.62 25.38 4.90
CA PRO A 389 13.11 24.01 5.13
C PRO A 389 14.42 23.94 5.93
N PHE A 390 15.30 24.93 5.77
CA PHE A 390 16.55 25.05 6.53
C PHE A 390 16.36 25.41 8.02
N ALA A 391 15.23 26.01 8.40
CA ALA A 391 14.94 26.33 9.81
C ALA A 391 14.47 25.09 10.60
N MET A 392 13.94 24.07 9.95
CA MET A 392 13.60 22.79 10.59
C MET A 392 14.84 21.95 10.94
N PHE A 393 15.97 22.18 10.27
CA PHE A 393 17.23 21.45 10.50
C PHE A 393 18.18 22.19 11.44
N GLY A 394 17.66 22.97 12.37
CA GLY A 394 18.47 23.53 13.44
C GLY A 394 19.20 22.43 14.19
N PHE A 395 20.49 22.24 13.90
CA PHE A 395 21.45 21.54 14.74
C PHE A 395 21.57 22.30 16.09
N GLY A 396 20.46 22.34 16.80
CA GLY A 396 20.36 22.89 18.14
C GLY A 396 20.63 21.77 19.14
N ARG A 397 21.81 21.86 19.79
CA ARG A 397 22.14 21.11 21.00
C ARG A 397 20.89 20.95 21.87
N ASN A 398 20.63 19.69 22.27
CA ASN A 398 19.65 19.27 23.26
C ASN A 398 19.49 20.29 24.40
N ARG A 399 18.59 21.24 24.25
CA ARG A 399 18.06 22.02 25.38
C ARG A 399 16.73 21.40 25.71
N GLY A 400 16.68 20.80 26.89
CA GLY A 400 15.63 20.04 27.52
C GLY A 400 14.23 20.24 26.94
N LEU A 401 13.72 19.22 26.27
CA LEU A 401 12.33 19.08 25.87
C LEU A 401 11.46 19.27 27.11
N LYS A 402 10.65 20.35 27.14
CA LYS A 402 9.57 20.46 28.12
C LYS A 402 8.54 19.40 27.75
N VAL A 403 8.59 18.29 28.47
CA VAL A 403 7.63 17.19 28.33
C VAL A 403 6.27 17.69 28.78
N ASP A 404 5.28 17.64 27.91
CA ASP A 404 3.90 17.92 28.27
C ASP A 404 3.43 16.91 29.33
N ARG A 405 3.11 17.39 30.54
CA ARG A 405 2.64 16.54 31.63
C ARG A 405 1.29 15.89 31.37
N GLN A 406 0.47 16.44 30.47
CA GLN A 406 -0.81 15.82 30.07
C GLN A 406 -0.61 14.60 29.17
N ALA A 407 0.41 14.60 28.29
CA ALA A 407 0.75 13.43 27.47
C ALA A 407 1.19 12.22 28.32
N ARG A 408 1.77 12.47 29.52
CA ARG A 408 2.16 11.39 30.44
C ARG A 408 0.98 10.68 31.10
N GLN A 409 -0.17 11.31 31.25
CA GLN A 409 -1.33 10.71 31.93
C GLN A 409 -2.22 9.89 30.98
N SER A 410 -2.13 10.11 29.66
CA SER A 410 -2.91 9.39 28.66
C SER A 410 -2.17 8.16 28.05
N VAL A 411 -0.88 8.02 28.28
CA VAL A 411 -0.05 6.90 27.78
C VAL A 411 0.15 5.92 28.92
N GLY A 412 -0.38 4.73 28.80
CA GLY A 412 -0.39 3.71 29.87
C GLY A 412 0.99 3.26 30.35
N ASP A 413 2.07 3.55 29.57
CA ASP A 413 3.47 3.35 29.97
C ASP A 413 4.27 4.64 29.73
N PRO A 414 4.82 5.26 30.79
CA PRO A 414 5.65 6.45 30.68
C PRO A 414 7.00 6.21 29.96
N TYR A 415 7.36 4.97 29.68
CA TYR A 415 8.60 4.58 28.99
C TYR A 415 8.38 4.25 27.51
N SER A 416 7.14 4.06 27.06
CA SER A 416 6.85 3.81 25.66
C SER A 416 7.10 5.06 24.82
N ARG A 417 8.05 4.97 23.86
CA ARG A 417 8.33 6.02 22.90
C ARG A 417 7.50 5.89 21.61
N THR A 418 6.54 4.98 21.58
CA THR A 418 5.70 4.75 20.40
C THR A 418 4.30 4.47 20.86
N ILE A 419 3.34 5.18 20.26
CA ILE A 419 1.92 4.96 20.53
C ILE A 419 1.17 4.66 19.24
N THR A 420 0.02 3.99 19.37
CA THR A 420 -0.88 3.72 18.25
C THR A 420 -1.45 5.02 17.70
N ALA A 421 -1.56 5.13 16.37
CA ALA A 421 -2.08 6.30 15.66
C ALA A 421 -2.91 5.92 14.41
N GLY A 422 -3.27 4.65 14.27
CA GLY A 422 -4.05 4.16 13.13
C GLY A 422 -4.60 2.76 13.33
N GLY A 423 -5.37 2.27 12.38
CA GLY A 423 -5.99 0.95 12.44
C GLY A 423 -4.98 -0.19 12.27
N ARG A 424 -4.19 -0.19 11.18
CA ARG A 424 -2.99 -1.05 11.08
C ARG A 424 -1.84 -0.32 11.74
N VAL A 425 -1.25 -0.92 12.78
CA VAL A 425 -0.28 -0.27 13.66
C VAL A 425 1.15 -0.61 13.27
N LEU A 426 1.43 -1.91 13.16
CA LEU A 426 2.75 -2.46 12.84
C LEU A 426 2.62 -3.61 11.84
N THR A 427 3.71 -3.93 11.15
CA THR A 427 3.88 -5.20 10.44
C THR A 427 5.15 -5.88 10.95
N VAL A 428 5.00 -7.05 11.53
CA VAL A 428 6.12 -7.89 12.02
C VAL A 428 6.52 -8.85 10.91
N VAL A 429 7.81 -8.92 10.62
CA VAL A 429 8.32 -9.59 9.43
C VAL A 429 9.55 -10.43 9.76
N ALA A 430 9.60 -11.64 9.23
CA ALA A 430 10.78 -12.48 9.31
C ALA A 430 11.05 -13.23 8.01
N LEU A 431 12.33 -13.51 7.76
CA LEU A 431 12.81 -14.44 6.76
C LEU A 431 12.94 -15.84 7.38
N GLY A 432 12.73 -16.88 6.57
CA GLY A 432 12.95 -18.26 6.94
C GLY A 432 13.29 -19.11 5.71
N ASP A 433 13.91 -20.26 5.91
CA ASP A 433 14.25 -21.17 4.80
C ASP A 433 13.00 -21.71 4.08
N THR A 434 11.87 -21.71 4.79
CA THR A 434 10.54 -22.02 4.25
C THR A 434 9.51 -21.00 4.73
N VAL A 435 8.36 -20.92 4.07
CA VAL A 435 7.22 -20.10 4.51
C VAL A 435 6.80 -20.47 5.94
N ALA A 436 6.69 -21.76 6.23
CA ALA A 436 6.34 -22.26 7.56
C ALA A 436 7.34 -21.79 8.64
N LYS A 437 8.65 -21.76 8.33
CA LYS A 437 9.68 -21.27 9.28
C LYS A 437 9.61 -19.76 9.46
N ALA A 438 9.43 -19.00 8.39
CA ALA A 438 9.24 -17.55 8.49
C ALA A 438 8.00 -17.22 9.33
N ARG A 439 6.89 -17.93 9.10
CA ARG A 439 5.64 -17.82 9.87
C ARG A 439 5.85 -18.11 11.36
N GLU A 440 6.52 -19.22 11.70
CA GLU A 440 6.83 -19.61 13.08
C GLU A 440 7.56 -18.49 13.82
N ILE A 441 8.60 -17.92 13.19
CA ILE A 441 9.40 -16.81 13.77
C ILE A 441 8.51 -15.58 14.00
N VAL A 442 7.72 -15.16 12.99
CA VAL A 442 6.85 -14.00 13.12
C VAL A 442 5.86 -14.15 14.26
N TYR A 443 5.12 -15.28 14.32
CA TYR A 443 4.09 -15.44 15.35
C TYR A 443 4.66 -15.53 16.77
N ARG A 444 5.84 -16.14 16.95
CA ARG A 444 6.52 -16.15 18.24
C ARG A 444 6.88 -14.73 18.72
N ASN A 445 7.25 -13.86 17.78
CA ASN A 445 7.63 -12.48 18.10
C ASN A 445 6.43 -11.53 18.25
N VAL A 446 5.36 -11.75 17.50
CA VAL A 446 4.11 -10.98 17.64
C VAL A 446 3.52 -11.08 19.03
N GLU A 447 3.69 -12.23 19.74
CA GLU A 447 3.21 -12.42 21.11
C GLU A 447 3.83 -11.44 22.12
N ASN A 448 5.02 -10.90 21.84
CA ASN A 448 5.69 -9.93 22.70
C ASN A 448 5.12 -8.52 22.54
N ILE A 449 4.42 -8.23 21.43
CA ILE A 449 3.89 -6.89 21.14
C ILE A 449 2.53 -6.72 21.82
N VAL A 450 2.46 -5.78 22.77
CA VAL A 450 1.27 -5.54 23.59
C VAL A 450 0.88 -4.07 23.56
N PHE A 451 -0.39 -3.81 23.35
CA PHE A 451 -1.09 -2.55 23.60
C PHE A 451 -2.58 -2.85 23.79
N THR A 452 -3.35 -1.89 24.29
CA THR A 452 -4.79 -2.06 24.55
C THR A 452 -5.53 -2.46 23.26
N ASP A 453 -6.32 -3.53 23.34
CA ASP A 453 -7.13 -4.09 22.26
C ASP A 453 -6.33 -4.45 21.00
N VAL A 454 -5.10 -4.96 21.17
CA VAL A 454 -4.29 -5.47 20.07
C VAL A 454 -5.00 -6.61 19.32
N TYR A 455 -5.03 -6.54 18.00
CA TYR A 455 -5.59 -7.59 17.16
C TYR A 455 -4.56 -8.10 16.15
N VAL A 456 -4.50 -9.44 15.99
CA VAL A 456 -3.63 -10.12 15.04
C VAL A 456 -4.39 -11.29 14.40
N ARG A 457 -4.39 -11.38 13.08
CA ARG A 457 -4.90 -12.54 12.36
C ARG A 457 -3.93 -13.71 12.49
N ARG A 458 -4.40 -14.91 12.87
CA ARG A 458 -3.57 -16.05 13.31
C ARG A 458 -3.24 -17.09 12.22
N ASP A 459 -3.85 -17.01 11.05
CA ASP A 459 -3.70 -18.00 9.96
C ASP A 459 -2.95 -17.47 8.73
N VAL A 460 -2.24 -16.34 8.83
CA VAL A 460 -1.41 -15.84 7.73
C VAL A 460 -0.33 -16.89 7.40
N ALA A 461 -0.22 -17.24 6.11
CA ALA A 461 0.70 -18.24 5.59
C ALA A 461 0.53 -19.65 6.20
N SER A 462 -0.70 -20.04 6.55
CA SER A 462 -0.99 -21.38 7.09
C SER A 462 -1.30 -22.43 6.00
N ASP A 463 -1.56 -21.97 4.81
CA ASP A 463 -2.09 -22.76 3.68
C ASP A 463 -1.10 -22.85 2.49
N ASP A 464 0.22 -22.70 2.78
CA ASP A 464 1.30 -22.85 1.81
C ASP A 464 2.32 -23.95 2.19
#